data_b31ad31db9bb09364c0028a3aacda210
#
_entry.id   b31ad31db9bb09364c0028a3aacda210
#
_cell.length_a   1.000
_cell.length_b   1.000
_cell.length_c   1.000
_cell.angle_alpha   90.00
_cell.angle_beta   90.00
_cell.angle_gamma   90.00
#
_symmetry.space_group_name_H-M   'P 1'
#
loop_
_entity.id
_entity.type
_entity.pdbx_description
1 polymer ?
#
loop_
_entity_poly.entity_id
_entity_poly.type
_entity_poly.pdbx_seq_one_letter_code
_entity_poly.pdbx_strand_id
1 'polypeptide(L)'
;SLPHIHTYAGSRKAVRGFILCNGGIPMIRVSPSILAADFANLEREIGTIKQAGAEYVHIDVMDGLFVPNISIGLPVLSCIRKVTDLTLDVHLMIDRPVRYAERFCQAGADIVTVHVEADTQENTLEALRIIRACGKKPAICVKPKTPAEAVLPFIGLVDLILVMTVEPGFGGQSFMADMMPKVQAIRAYIDEKNPGCELEVDGGVNAQTAKLCTAAGANVLVAGSAFFKAEDKAAFVQAVK
;
A
#
# COMPACT_ATOMS: atom_id res chain seq x y z
N SER A 1 -20.74 -56.08 20.42
CA SER A 1 -20.01 -55.58 19.24
C SER A 1 -20.52 -54.18 18.86
N LEU A 2 -19.67 -53.16 19.12
CA LEU A 2 -19.88 -51.78 18.76
C LEU A 2 -19.17 -51.49 17.43
N PRO A 3 -19.74 -50.70 16.50
CA PRO A 3 -19.05 -50.37 15.25
C PRO A 3 -18.07 -49.20 15.46
N HIS A 4 -16.89 -49.35 14.82
CA HIS A 4 -15.82 -48.35 14.77
C HIS A 4 -16.27 -47.08 14.03
N ILE A 5 -16.09 -45.91 14.68
CA ILE A 5 -16.25 -44.60 14.06
C ILE A 5 -14.91 -44.27 13.38
N HIS A 6 -14.92 -44.21 12.04
CA HIS A 6 -13.83 -43.66 11.27
C HIS A 6 -13.82 -42.14 11.37
N THR A 7 -12.84 -41.60 12.04
CA THR A 7 -12.53 -40.18 12.02
C THR A 7 -11.84 -39.83 10.70
N TYR A 8 -12.53 -39.10 9.84
CA TYR A 8 -11.94 -38.46 8.66
C TYR A 8 -11.04 -37.31 9.12
N ALA A 9 -9.74 -37.50 8.99
CA ALA A 9 -8.77 -36.42 9.11
C ALA A 9 -8.80 -35.60 7.81
N GLY A 10 -9.62 -34.53 7.81
CA GLY A 10 -9.61 -33.55 6.74
C GLY A 10 -8.29 -32.78 6.74
N SER A 11 -7.51 -32.90 5.67
CA SER A 11 -6.31 -32.10 5.43
C SER A 11 -6.70 -30.64 5.36
N ARG A 12 -6.36 -29.85 6.38
CA ARG A 12 -6.44 -28.38 6.33
C ARG A 12 -5.36 -27.89 5.35
N LYS A 13 -5.77 -27.55 4.12
CA LYS A 13 -4.97 -26.71 3.25
C LYS A 13 -4.71 -25.40 4.00
N ALA A 14 -3.44 -25.10 4.30
CA ALA A 14 -3.05 -23.82 4.84
C ALA A 14 -3.40 -22.74 3.79
N VAL A 15 -4.49 -22.04 4.01
CA VAL A 15 -4.79 -20.78 3.33
C VAL A 15 -3.68 -19.84 3.79
N ARG A 16 -2.86 -19.32 2.87
CA ARG A 16 -1.93 -18.22 3.14
C ARG A 16 -2.80 -17.04 3.57
N GLY A 17 -3.02 -16.92 4.87
CA GLY A 17 -4.04 -16.11 5.45
C GLY A 17 -3.52 -14.78 5.94
N PHE A 18 -4.39 -13.83 5.96
CA PHE A 18 -4.37 -12.67 6.84
C PHE A 18 -3.80 -13.02 8.20
N ILE A 19 -2.83 -12.25 8.68
CA ILE A 19 -2.49 -12.23 10.10
C ILE A 19 -3.66 -11.51 10.79
N LEU A 20 -4.58 -12.30 11.34
CA LEU A 20 -5.69 -11.78 12.13
C LEU A 20 -5.17 -11.50 13.55
N CYS A 21 -5.47 -10.32 14.07
CA CYS A 21 -5.43 -10.09 15.52
C CYS A 21 -6.54 -10.92 16.19
N ASN A 22 -6.38 -11.25 17.47
CA ASN A 22 -7.34 -12.02 18.26
C ASN A 22 -8.77 -11.51 18.04
N GLY A 23 -9.59 -12.30 17.33
CA GLY A 23 -11.00 -11.97 17.08
C GLY A 23 -11.39 -11.79 15.60
N GLY A 24 -10.51 -12.04 14.63
CA GLY A 24 -10.85 -11.98 13.19
C GLY A 24 -10.85 -10.59 12.57
N ILE A 25 -10.40 -9.56 13.29
CA ILE A 25 -10.26 -8.19 12.76
C ILE A 25 -8.96 -8.10 11.96
N PRO A 26 -8.97 -7.59 10.71
CA PRO A 26 -7.74 -7.40 9.94
C PRO A 26 -6.80 -6.44 10.68
N MET A 27 -5.50 -6.77 10.72
CA MET A 27 -4.50 -5.88 11.29
C MET A 27 -4.41 -4.61 10.44
N ILE A 28 -4.66 -3.44 11.05
CA ILE A 28 -4.46 -2.14 10.41
C ILE A 28 -2.98 -1.79 10.46
N ARG A 29 -2.40 -1.44 9.31
CA ARG A 29 -1.04 -0.95 9.18
C ARG A 29 -1.02 0.52 8.82
N VAL A 30 -0.02 1.23 9.33
CA VAL A 30 0.20 2.65 9.03
C VAL A 30 1.46 2.78 8.19
N SER A 31 1.35 3.51 7.08
CA SER A 31 2.40 3.74 6.08
C SER A 31 2.64 5.25 5.95
N PRO A 32 3.42 5.89 6.85
CA PRO A 32 3.68 7.32 6.75
C PRO A 32 4.43 7.67 5.47
N SER A 33 3.89 8.63 4.70
CA SER A 33 4.51 9.10 3.46
C SER A 33 5.59 10.13 3.75
N ILE A 34 6.83 9.81 3.38
CA ILE A 34 7.97 10.72 3.53
C ILE A 34 7.92 11.93 2.59
N LEU A 35 6.97 11.97 1.66
CA LEU A 35 6.74 13.18 0.86
C LEU A 35 6.48 14.42 1.73
N ALA A 36 5.92 14.22 2.92
CA ALA A 36 5.68 15.27 3.92
C ALA A 36 6.81 15.46 4.94
N ALA A 37 7.90 14.69 4.82
CA ALA A 37 9.05 14.76 5.71
C ALA A 37 10.05 15.85 5.30
N ASP A 38 10.98 16.16 6.20
CA ASP A 38 12.15 16.98 5.88
C ASP A 38 13.17 16.15 5.09
N PHE A 39 13.27 16.35 3.79
CA PHE A 39 14.17 15.61 2.91
C PHE A 39 15.65 15.84 3.24
N ALA A 40 16.01 16.97 3.88
CA ALA A 40 17.37 17.20 4.33
C ALA A 40 17.77 16.34 5.54
N ASN A 41 16.81 15.69 6.19
CA ASN A 41 17.01 14.89 7.41
C ASN A 41 16.26 13.55 7.36
N LEU A 42 16.19 12.88 6.21
CA LEU A 42 15.37 11.68 6.00
C LEU A 42 15.66 10.55 6.99
N GLU A 43 16.92 10.28 7.34
CA GLU A 43 17.24 9.25 8.33
C GLU A 43 16.55 9.50 9.67
N ARG A 44 16.61 10.74 10.16
CA ARG A 44 15.93 11.13 11.40
C ARG A 44 14.41 11.01 11.27
N GLU A 45 13.85 11.50 10.18
CA GLU A 45 12.40 11.46 9.93
C GLU A 45 11.88 10.01 9.86
N ILE A 46 12.59 9.12 9.16
CA ILE A 46 12.27 7.68 9.10
C ILE A 46 12.43 7.02 10.47
N GLY A 47 13.41 7.43 11.25
CA GLY A 47 13.57 7.00 12.64
C GLY A 47 12.32 7.27 13.48
N THR A 48 11.65 8.42 13.27
CA THR A 48 10.39 8.74 13.97
C THR A 48 9.24 7.82 13.57
N ILE A 49 9.20 7.35 12.34
CA ILE A 49 8.20 6.37 11.86
C ILE A 49 8.33 5.05 12.63
N LYS A 50 9.56 4.55 12.74
CA LYS A 50 9.85 3.32 13.50
C LYS A 50 9.52 3.45 14.97
N GLN A 51 9.92 4.55 15.59
CA GLN A 51 9.66 4.84 17.01
C GLN A 51 8.16 4.97 17.32
N ALA A 52 7.39 5.49 16.37
CA ALA A 52 5.93 5.62 16.50
C ALA A 52 5.18 4.27 16.38
N GLY A 53 5.85 3.20 15.97
CA GLY A 53 5.24 1.88 15.81
C GLY A 53 4.43 1.71 14.52
N ALA A 54 4.73 2.51 13.49
CA ALA A 54 4.22 2.27 12.14
C ALA A 54 4.98 1.10 11.47
N GLU A 55 4.31 0.40 10.55
CA GLU A 55 4.85 -0.83 9.96
C GLU A 55 5.54 -0.59 8.62
N TYR A 56 5.12 0.44 7.87
CA TYR A 56 5.61 0.74 6.54
C TYR A 56 6.20 2.15 6.46
N VAL A 57 7.00 2.38 5.44
CA VAL A 57 7.43 3.71 4.98
C VAL A 57 6.93 3.89 3.57
N HIS A 58 6.03 4.84 3.34
CA HIS A 58 5.50 5.14 2.02
C HIS A 58 6.40 6.12 1.28
N ILE A 59 6.77 5.76 0.06
CA ILE A 59 7.74 6.50 -0.76
C ILE A 59 7.09 6.84 -2.10
N ASP A 60 6.71 8.11 -2.25
CA ASP A 60 6.06 8.64 -3.45
C ASP A 60 7.10 9.06 -4.49
N VAL A 61 7.20 8.30 -5.57
CA VAL A 61 8.08 8.57 -6.72
C VAL A 61 7.29 9.20 -7.84
N MET A 62 7.67 10.42 -8.22
CA MET A 62 7.00 11.23 -9.25
C MET A 62 8.01 11.66 -10.31
N ASP A 63 7.64 11.55 -11.60
CA ASP A 63 8.53 11.80 -12.73
C ASP A 63 8.27 13.12 -13.49
N GLY A 64 7.24 13.88 -13.08
CA GLY A 64 6.84 15.12 -13.77
C GLY A 64 6.12 14.91 -15.10
N LEU A 65 5.90 13.65 -15.50
CA LEU A 65 5.18 13.29 -16.72
C LEU A 65 3.81 12.67 -16.41
N PHE A 66 3.79 11.62 -15.60
CA PHE A 66 2.53 10.97 -15.15
C PHE A 66 1.74 11.88 -14.20
N VAL A 67 2.45 12.62 -13.35
CA VAL A 67 1.90 13.66 -12.45
C VAL A 67 2.71 14.95 -12.62
N PRO A 68 2.10 16.15 -12.36
CA PRO A 68 2.75 17.42 -12.59
C PRO A 68 3.70 17.83 -11.44
N ASN A 69 4.50 16.90 -10.95
CA ASN A 69 5.50 17.12 -9.90
C ASN A 69 6.65 16.11 -10.04
N ILE A 70 7.81 16.46 -9.53
CA ILE A 70 8.99 15.60 -9.45
C ILE A 70 9.36 15.48 -7.97
N SER A 71 9.53 14.25 -7.46
CA SER A 71 9.86 14.04 -6.05
C SER A 71 11.25 13.45 -5.87
N ILE A 72 11.37 12.14 -5.75
CA ILE A 72 12.60 11.40 -5.49
C ILE A 72 12.69 10.19 -6.39
N GLY A 73 13.84 9.53 -6.42
CA GLY A 73 14.06 8.36 -7.27
C GLY A 73 15.01 7.34 -6.66
N LEU A 74 15.60 6.52 -7.51
CA LEU A 74 16.41 5.36 -7.15
C LEU A 74 17.57 5.66 -6.16
N PRO A 75 18.36 6.75 -6.32
CA PRO A 75 19.45 7.03 -5.38
C PRO A 75 18.97 7.26 -3.96
N VAL A 76 17.86 7.99 -3.79
CA VAL A 76 17.27 8.27 -2.47
C VAL A 76 16.71 7.00 -1.85
N LEU A 77 15.97 6.16 -2.62
CA LEU A 77 15.49 4.87 -2.15
C LEU A 77 16.62 3.97 -1.65
N SER A 78 17.72 3.88 -2.40
CA SER A 78 18.90 3.10 -2.01
C SER A 78 19.54 3.60 -0.72
N CYS A 79 19.53 4.91 -0.46
CA CYS A 79 19.98 5.49 0.80
C CYS A 79 19.03 5.16 1.95
N ILE A 80 17.72 5.29 1.72
CA ILE A 80 16.68 4.97 2.72
C ILE A 80 16.80 3.50 3.16
N ARG A 81 16.99 2.57 2.22
CA ARG A 81 17.13 1.15 2.56
C ARG A 81 18.23 0.86 3.57
N LYS A 82 19.30 1.64 3.56
CA LYS A 82 20.47 1.46 4.45
C LYS A 82 20.21 1.91 5.89
N VAL A 83 19.21 2.76 6.12
CA VAL A 83 18.95 3.39 7.43
C VAL A 83 17.70 2.86 8.13
N THR A 84 16.96 1.93 7.51
CA THR A 84 15.78 1.31 8.13
C THR A 84 15.59 -0.14 7.70
N ASP A 85 14.98 -0.94 8.56
CA ASP A 85 14.52 -2.29 8.31
C ASP A 85 12.99 -2.38 8.09
N LEU A 86 12.28 -1.24 8.17
CA LEU A 86 10.85 -1.17 7.90
C LEU A 86 10.54 -1.57 6.45
N THR A 87 9.33 -2.04 6.20
CA THR A 87 8.83 -2.31 4.86
C THR A 87 8.79 -1.03 4.05
N LEU A 88 9.52 -0.98 2.93
CA LEU A 88 9.50 0.14 2.00
C LEU A 88 8.40 -0.05 0.96
N ASP A 89 7.35 0.72 1.11
CA ASP A 89 6.14 0.75 0.30
C ASP A 89 6.28 1.82 -0.77
N VAL A 90 6.73 1.43 -1.96
CA VAL A 90 7.14 2.36 -3.03
C VAL A 90 6.02 2.54 -4.04
N HIS A 91 5.49 3.75 -4.10
CA HIS A 91 4.40 4.16 -4.98
C HIS A 91 4.94 4.90 -6.20
N LEU A 92 4.87 4.25 -7.36
CA LEU A 92 5.39 4.78 -8.62
C LEU A 92 4.31 5.57 -9.39
N MET A 93 4.37 6.87 -9.27
CA MET A 93 3.60 7.81 -10.10
C MET A 93 4.45 8.27 -11.29
N ILE A 94 4.80 7.30 -12.15
CA ILE A 94 5.68 7.49 -13.30
C ILE A 94 5.05 6.92 -14.58
N ASP A 95 5.41 7.52 -15.70
CA ASP A 95 5.02 7.01 -17.03
C ASP A 95 5.73 5.69 -17.34
N ARG A 96 5.00 4.70 -17.82
CA ARG A 96 5.48 3.37 -18.20
C ARG A 96 6.41 2.73 -17.16
N PRO A 97 5.88 2.41 -15.96
CA PRO A 97 6.68 1.91 -14.85
C PRO A 97 7.37 0.56 -15.11
N VAL A 98 6.92 -0.20 -16.12
CA VAL A 98 7.56 -1.46 -16.54
C VAL A 98 9.07 -1.28 -16.81
N ARG A 99 9.50 -0.11 -17.29
CA ARG A 99 10.90 0.23 -17.57
C ARG A 99 11.78 0.28 -16.31
N TYR A 100 11.19 0.50 -15.14
CA TYR A 100 11.89 0.74 -13.88
C TYR A 100 11.58 -0.26 -12.77
N ALA A 101 10.58 -1.11 -12.94
CA ALA A 101 10.09 -2.02 -11.90
C ALA A 101 11.21 -2.83 -11.24
N GLU A 102 12.07 -3.47 -12.04
CA GLU A 102 13.21 -4.25 -11.55
C GLU A 102 14.20 -3.38 -10.76
N ARG A 103 14.50 -2.19 -11.27
CA ARG A 103 15.47 -1.27 -10.64
C ARG A 103 15.00 -0.78 -9.27
N PHE A 104 13.70 -0.53 -9.09
CA PHE A 104 13.14 -0.17 -7.79
C PHE A 104 13.19 -1.34 -6.81
N CYS A 105 12.95 -2.56 -7.26
CA CYS A 105 13.14 -3.76 -6.45
C CYS A 105 14.60 -3.90 -5.98
N GLN A 106 15.55 -3.74 -6.89
CA GLN A 106 16.99 -3.81 -6.60
C GLN A 106 17.48 -2.68 -5.68
N ALA A 107 16.87 -1.50 -5.77
CA ALA A 107 17.18 -0.35 -4.92
C ALA A 107 16.68 -0.49 -3.47
N GLY A 108 15.85 -1.50 -3.18
CA GLY A 108 15.44 -1.82 -1.82
C GLY A 108 13.94 -1.74 -1.52
N ALA A 109 13.09 -1.54 -2.53
CA ALA A 109 11.64 -1.59 -2.36
C ALA A 109 11.21 -3.00 -1.90
N ASP A 110 10.25 -3.08 -0.97
CA ASP A 110 9.62 -4.32 -0.54
C ASP A 110 8.25 -4.50 -1.22
N ILE A 111 7.52 -3.40 -1.40
CA ILE A 111 6.28 -3.31 -2.17
C ILE A 111 6.53 -2.32 -3.29
N VAL A 112 6.13 -2.65 -4.52
CA VAL A 112 6.20 -1.73 -5.66
C VAL A 112 4.80 -1.61 -6.25
N THR A 113 4.24 -0.42 -6.14
CA THR A 113 2.89 -0.08 -6.62
C THR A 113 2.98 0.70 -7.92
N VAL A 114 2.31 0.19 -8.96
CA VAL A 114 2.22 0.83 -10.28
C VAL A 114 0.76 1.24 -10.56
N HIS A 115 0.56 2.39 -11.19
CA HIS A 115 -0.77 2.83 -11.60
C HIS A 115 -1.28 2.07 -12.82
N VAL A 116 -2.54 1.65 -12.81
CA VAL A 116 -3.19 1.02 -13.96
C VAL A 116 -3.31 1.98 -15.15
N GLU A 117 -3.30 3.27 -14.88
CA GLU A 117 -3.41 4.34 -15.89
C GLU A 117 -2.06 4.74 -16.52
N ALA A 118 -0.94 4.24 -15.96
CA ALA A 118 0.40 4.68 -16.35
C ALA A 118 0.97 3.94 -17.57
N ASP A 119 0.34 2.85 -17.98
CA ASP A 119 0.79 2.01 -19.10
C ASP A 119 -0.38 1.21 -19.69
N THR A 120 -0.11 0.42 -20.74
CA THR A 120 -1.04 -0.57 -21.24
C THR A 120 -1.27 -1.68 -20.20
N GLN A 121 -2.40 -2.39 -20.31
CA GLN A 121 -2.68 -3.54 -19.45
C GLN A 121 -1.58 -4.61 -19.57
N GLU A 122 -1.08 -4.88 -20.78
CA GLU A 122 -0.01 -5.86 -21.02
C GLU A 122 1.28 -5.47 -20.30
N ASN A 123 1.73 -4.23 -20.42
CA ASN A 123 2.93 -3.72 -19.76
C ASN A 123 2.76 -3.67 -18.23
N THR A 124 1.56 -3.35 -17.75
CA THR A 124 1.26 -3.39 -16.31
C THR A 124 1.36 -4.82 -15.78
N LEU A 125 0.78 -5.81 -16.47
CA LEU A 125 0.92 -7.23 -16.11
C LEU A 125 2.38 -7.67 -16.10
N GLU A 126 3.18 -7.22 -17.06
CA GLU A 126 4.61 -7.54 -17.14
C GLU A 126 5.38 -6.89 -15.96
N ALA A 127 5.09 -5.63 -15.63
CA ALA A 127 5.69 -4.98 -14.46
C ALA A 127 5.42 -5.77 -13.17
N LEU A 128 4.18 -6.25 -12.97
CA LEU A 128 3.81 -7.05 -11.79
C LEU A 128 4.57 -8.39 -11.76
N ARG A 129 4.76 -9.05 -12.91
CA ARG A 129 5.56 -10.29 -13.00
C ARG A 129 7.03 -10.04 -12.66
N ILE A 130 7.62 -8.96 -13.17
CA ILE A 130 8.99 -8.56 -12.86
C ILE A 130 9.16 -8.35 -11.36
N ILE A 131 8.26 -7.59 -10.73
CA ILE A 131 8.31 -7.34 -9.27
C ILE A 131 8.23 -8.65 -8.49
N ARG A 132 7.33 -9.56 -8.89
CA ARG A 132 7.19 -10.89 -8.28
C ARG A 132 8.46 -11.73 -8.46
N ALA A 133 9.06 -11.72 -9.64
CA ALA A 133 10.30 -12.44 -9.95
C ALA A 133 11.49 -11.92 -9.13
N CYS A 134 11.51 -10.65 -8.77
CA CYS A 134 12.49 -10.07 -7.83
C CYS A 134 12.27 -10.49 -6.36
N GLY A 135 11.25 -11.31 -6.06
CA GLY A 135 10.89 -11.68 -4.69
C GLY A 135 10.22 -10.58 -3.88
N LYS A 136 9.71 -9.55 -4.56
CA LYS A 136 9.02 -8.40 -3.95
C LYS A 136 7.50 -8.51 -4.13
N LYS A 137 6.76 -7.64 -3.42
CA LYS A 137 5.31 -7.60 -3.47
C LYS A 137 4.83 -6.68 -4.59
N PRO A 138 4.22 -7.21 -5.67
CA PRO A 138 3.60 -6.37 -6.69
C PRO A 138 2.30 -5.77 -6.18
N ALA A 139 2.05 -4.51 -6.54
CA ALA A 139 0.85 -3.78 -6.18
C ALA A 139 0.38 -2.88 -7.33
N ILE A 140 -0.91 -2.57 -7.35
CA ILE A 140 -1.51 -1.65 -8.32
C ILE A 140 -2.22 -0.49 -7.61
N CYS A 141 -2.32 0.63 -8.31
CA CYS A 141 -3.03 1.82 -7.84
C CYS A 141 -4.06 2.27 -8.87
N VAL A 142 -5.18 2.82 -8.39
CA VAL A 142 -6.21 3.47 -9.20
C VAL A 142 -6.41 4.92 -8.77
N LYS A 143 -6.47 5.84 -9.75
CA LYS A 143 -6.79 7.26 -9.56
C LYS A 143 -8.27 7.44 -9.16
N PRO A 144 -8.65 8.63 -8.62
CA PRO A 144 -10.03 8.88 -8.22
C PRO A 144 -11.07 8.67 -9.32
N LYS A 145 -10.75 9.04 -10.57
CA LYS A 145 -11.67 8.88 -11.71
C LYS A 145 -11.73 7.49 -12.31
N THR A 146 -10.80 6.61 -11.95
CA THR A 146 -10.74 5.24 -12.46
C THR A 146 -11.71 4.35 -11.68
N PRO A 147 -12.58 3.58 -12.34
CA PRO A 147 -13.56 2.74 -11.67
C PRO A 147 -12.94 1.55 -10.95
N ALA A 148 -13.63 0.99 -9.96
CA ALA A 148 -13.16 -0.14 -9.16
C ALA A 148 -12.82 -1.37 -10.02
N GLU A 149 -13.58 -1.62 -11.08
CA GLU A 149 -13.42 -2.76 -11.99
C GLU A 149 -12.07 -2.78 -12.72
N ALA A 150 -11.39 -1.64 -12.79
CA ALA A 150 -10.05 -1.54 -13.41
C ALA A 150 -9.00 -2.41 -12.72
N VAL A 151 -9.22 -2.83 -11.46
CA VAL A 151 -8.29 -3.72 -10.74
C VAL A 151 -8.45 -5.19 -11.13
N LEU A 152 -9.60 -5.60 -11.70
CA LEU A 152 -9.95 -7.00 -11.92
C LEU A 152 -8.94 -7.77 -12.78
N PRO A 153 -8.35 -7.22 -13.87
CA PRO A 153 -7.35 -7.93 -14.65
C PRO A 153 -6.08 -8.28 -13.87
N PHE A 154 -5.81 -7.60 -12.75
CA PHE A 154 -4.57 -7.67 -11.98
C PHE A 154 -4.73 -8.36 -10.62
N ILE A 155 -5.95 -8.47 -10.11
CA ILE A 155 -6.23 -8.82 -8.72
C ILE A 155 -5.61 -10.15 -8.27
N GLY A 156 -5.48 -11.12 -9.16
CA GLY A 156 -4.85 -12.42 -8.87
C GLY A 156 -3.32 -12.39 -8.79
N LEU A 157 -2.68 -11.28 -9.20
CA LEU A 157 -1.23 -11.14 -9.28
C LEU A 157 -0.64 -10.22 -8.22
N VAL A 158 -1.46 -9.48 -7.49
CA VAL A 158 -1.01 -8.43 -6.57
C VAL A 158 -1.14 -8.85 -5.10
N ASP A 159 -0.28 -8.28 -4.26
CA ASP A 159 -0.34 -8.43 -2.81
C ASP A 159 -0.96 -7.21 -2.12
N LEU A 160 -1.13 -6.11 -2.86
CA LEU A 160 -1.72 -4.87 -2.36
C LEU A 160 -2.42 -4.12 -3.50
N ILE A 161 -3.55 -3.49 -3.20
CA ILE A 161 -4.25 -2.55 -4.06
C ILE A 161 -4.37 -1.22 -3.34
N LEU A 162 -3.89 -0.14 -3.98
CA LEU A 162 -3.95 1.22 -3.49
C LEU A 162 -5.08 1.99 -4.18
N VAL A 163 -5.95 2.61 -3.40
CA VAL A 163 -6.98 3.55 -3.87
C VAL A 163 -6.58 4.97 -3.48
N MET A 164 -6.43 5.83 -4.49
CA MET A 164 -6.20 7.26 -4.24
C MET A 164 -7.46 7.93 -3.71
N THR A 165 -7.33 8.60 -2.58
CA THR A 165 -8.37 9.43 -1.96
C THR A 165 -8.08 10.93 -2.09
N VAL A 166 -7.15 11.26 -2.97
CA VAL A 166 -6.83 12.59 -3.55
C VAL A 166 -6.36 12.38 -4.99
N GLU A 167 -6.26 13.45 -5.78
CA GLU A 167 -5.54 13.37 -7.06
C GLU A 167 -4.03 13.20 -6.80
N PRO A 168 -3.37 12.21 -7.43
CA PRO A 168 -1.93 12.00 -7.22
C PRO A 168 -1.10 13.18 -7.74
N GLY A 169 0.04 13.47 -7.06
CA GLY A 169 1.00 14.49 -7.47
C GLY A 169 1.42 15.48 -6.39
N PHE A 170 0.60 15.71 -5.38
CA PHE A 170 0.91 16.66 -4.30
C PHE A 170 0.44 16.13 -2.94
N GLY A 171 1.20 16.44 -1.90
CA GLY A 171 0.77 16.17 -0.52
C GLY A 171 -0.20 17.24 0.02
N GLY A 172 -0.81 16.95 1.17
CA GLY A 172 -1.62 17.90 1.94
C GLY A 172 -2.99 18.23 1.34
N GLN A 173 -3.49 17.46 0.40
CA GLN A 173 -4.82 17.64 -0.20
C GLN A 173 -5.95 17.16 0.72
N SER A 174 -7.16 17.69 0.51
CA SER A 174 -8.35 17.27 1.23
C SER A 174 -8.81 15.87 0.82
N PHE A 175 -9.18 15.08 1.81
CA PHE A 175 -9.70 13.73 1.64
C PHE A 175 -10.98 13.68 0.81
N MET A 176 -11.04 12.77 -0.15
CA MET A 176 -12.20 12.55 -1.02
C MET A 176 -13.06 11.41 -0.46
N ALA A 177 -14.03 11.75 0.40
CA ALA A 177 -14.90 10.75 1.05
C ALA A 177 -15.80 9.97 0.06
N ASP A 178 -16.04 10.53 -1.13
CA ASP A 178 -16.77 9.90 -2.22
C ASP A 178 -16.00 8.72 -2.87
N MET A 179 -14.74 8.49 -2.47
CA MET A 179 -13.99 7.28 -2.85
C MET A 179 -14.34 6.05 -1.98
N MET A 180 -15.03 6.21 -0.86
CA MET A 180 -15.33 5.08 0.03
C MET A 180 -16.17 3.96 -0.62
N PRO A 181 -17.17 4.24 -1.47
CA PRO A 181 -17.85 3.17 -2.23
C PRO A 181 -16.89 2.37 -3.13
N LYS A 182 -15.87 3.00 -3.73
CA LYS A 182 -14.84 2.31 -4.50
C LYS A 182 -13.99 1.40 -3.61
N VAL A 183 -13.58 1.88 -2.44
CA VAL A 183 -12.84 1.07 -1.46
C VAL A 183 -13.64 -0.15 -1.05
N GLN A 184 -14.94 -0.01 -0.76
CA GLN A 184 -15.84 -1.13 -0.44
C GLN A 184 -15.96 -2.13 -1.58
N ALA A 185 -16.12 -1.66 -2.83
CA ALA A 185 -16.20 -2.53 -4.00
C ALA A 185 -14.91 -3.34 -4.20
N ILE A 186 -13.75 -2.69 -4.07
CA ILE A 186 -12.45 -3.36 -4.21
C ILE A 186 -12.23 -4.36 -3.05
N ARG A 187 -12.63 -4.03 -1.82
CA ARG A 187 -12.61 -4.98 -0.70
C ARG A 187 -13.42 -6.23 -1.03
N ALA A 188 -14.62 -6.08 -1.56
CA ALA A 188 -15.43 -7.23 -1.97
C ALA A 188 -14.76 -8.09 -3.06
N TYR A 189 -14.11 -7.46 -4.05
CA TYR A 189 -13.34 -8.20 -5.05
C TYR A 189 -12.15 -8.94 -4.45
N ILE A 190 -11.43 -8.31 -3.51
CA ILE A 190 -10.32 -8.95 -2.80
C ILE A 190 -10.79 -10.16 -2.01
N ASP A 191 -11.87 -10.01 -1.24
CA ASP A 191 -12.40 -11.09 -0.40
C ASP A 191 -12.84 -12.30 -1.22
N GLU A 192 -13.38 -12.06 -2.43
CA GLU A 192 -13.79 -13.12 -3.35
C GLU A 192 -12.61 -13.77 -4.08
N LYS A 193 -11.66 -12.96 -4.60
CA LYS A 193 -10.69 -13.41 -5.61
C LYS A 193 -9.26 -13.56 -5.08
N ASN A 194 -8.88 -12.81 -4.07
CA ASN A 194 -7.53 -12.81 -3.49
C ASN A 194 -7.53 -12.35 -2.03
N PRO A 195 -8.11 -13.13 -1.10
CA PRO A 195 -8.35 -12.70 0.28
C PRO A 195 -7.10 -12.37 1.09
N GLY A 196 -5.90 -12.70 0.58
CA GLY A 196 -4.62 -12.32 1.17
C GLY A 196 -4.10 -10.94 0.75
N CYS A 197 -4.76 -10.26 -0.20
CA CYS A 197 -4.35 -8.96 -0.71
C CYS A 197 -4.71 -7.84 0.27
N GLU A 198 -3.77 -6.93 0.51
CA GLU A 198 -3.98 -5.73 1.31
C GLU A 198 -4.74 -4.67 0.50
N LEU A 199 -5.52 -3.84 1.19
CA LEU A 199 -6.21 -2.70 0.60
C LEU A 199 -5.73 -1.42 1.28
N GLU A 200 -5.04 -0.59 0.50
CA GLU A 200 -4.42 0.64 0.95
C GLU A 200 -5.18 1.86 0.44
N VAL A 201 -5.16 2.92 1.23
CA VAL A 201 -5.66 4.24 0.83
C VAL A 201 -4.58 5.29 1.05
N ASP A 202 -4.47 6.23 0.09
CA ASP A 202 -3.52 7.35 0.13
C ASP A 202 -4.21 8.66 -0.25
N GLY A 203 -4.17 9.60 0.67
CA GLY A 203 -4.63 10.96 0.49
C GLY A 203 -5.57 11.46 1.60
N GLY A 204 -5.13 12.47 2.35
CA GLY A 204 -5.92 13.14 3.37
C GLY A 204 -6.26 12.29 4.59
N VAL A 205 -5.47 11.25 4.89
CA VAL A 205 -5.68 10.37 6.04
C VAL A 205 -5.26 11.04 7.32
N ASN A 206 -6.17 11.08 8.29
CA ASN A 206 -5.99 11.54 9.68
C ASN A 206 -6.86 10.68 10.62
N ALA A 207 -6.89 10.99 11.91
CA ALA A 207 -7.64 10.20 12.90
C ALA A 207 -9.16 10.09 12.61
N GLN A 208 -9.77 11.08 11.95
CA GLN A 208 -11.18 11.05 11.58
C GLN A 208 -11.41 10.27 10.30
N THR A 209 -10.63 10.56 9.24
CA THR A 209 -10.80 9.92 7.93
C THR A 209 -10.34 8.47 7.92
N ALA A 210 -9.38 8.09 8.77
CA ALA A 210 -8.96 6.69 8.97
C ALA A 210 -10.14 5.78 9.32
N LYS A 211 -11.07 6.25 10.15
CA LYS A 211 -12.28 5.49 10.52
C LYS A 211 -13.19 5.22 9.32
N LEU A 212 -13.30 6.18 8.40
CA LEU A 212 -14.06 5.99 7.16
C LEU A 212 -13.39 4.95 6.26
N CYS A 213 -12.05 5.03 6.14
CA CYS A 213 -11.27 4.09 5.33
C CYS A 213 -11.36 2.66 5.85
N THR A 214 -11.16 2.46 7.15
CA THR A 214 -11.21 1.12 7.76
C THR A 214 -12.63 0.54 7.74
N ALA A 215 -13.65 1.36 7.97
CA ALA A 215 -15.05 0.94 7.82
C ALA A 215 -15.40 0.54 6.39
N ALA A 216 -14.76 1.12 5.39
CA ALA A 216 -14.89 0.74 3.98
C ALA A 216 -14.07 -0.50 3.60
N GLY A 217 -13.20 -1.00 4.48
CA GLY A 217 -12.43 -2.23 4.28
C GLY A 217 -10.94 -2.04 3.99
N ALA A 218 -10.42 -0.81 4.05
CA ALA A 218 -8.98 -0.58 3.97
C ALA A 218 -8.27 -1.10 5.23
N ASN A 219 -7.08 -1.67 5.05
CA ASN A 219 -6.25 -2.17 6.14
C ASN A 219 -4.81 -1.67 6.11
N VAL A 220 -4.46 -0.83 5.14
CA VAL A 220 -3.21 -0.05 5.09
C VAL A 220 -3.55 1.42 4.87
N LEU A 221 -3.02 2.28 5.73
CA LEU A 221 -3.35 3.71 5.75
C LEU A 221 -2.10 4.54 5.53
N VAL A 222 -2.05 5.27 4.41
CA VAL A 222 -0.96 6.22 4.12
C VAL A 222 -1.30 7.56 4.75
N ALA A 223 -0.44 8.03 5.66
CA ALA A 223 -0.58 9.32 6.33
C ALA A 223 0.68 10.17 6.09
N GLY A 224 0.51 11.31 5.44
CA GLY A 224 1.59 12.26 5.17
C GLY A 224 1.69 13.37 6.21
N SER A 225 1.17 14.54 5.88
CA SER A 225 1.27 15.73 6.73
C SER A 225 0.67 15.56 8.12
N ALA A 226 -0.41 14.79 8.25
CA ALA A 226 -1.02 14.54 9.56
C ALA A 226 -0.08 13.79 10.50
N PHE A 227 0.71 12.83 10.00
CA PHE A 227 1.71 12.13 10.78
C PHE A 227 2.90 13.04 11.16
N PHE A 228 3.52 13.70 10.16
CA PHE A 228 4.75 14.47 10.41
C PHE A 228 4.52 15.73 11.24
N LYS A 229 3.31 16.32 11.22
CA LYS A 229 2.92 17.46 12.05
C LYS A 229 2.41 17.06 13.44
N ALA A 230 2.17 15.78 13.71
CA ALA A 230 1.72 15.34 15.03
C ALA A 230 2.81 15.57 16.07
N GLU A 231 2.45 16.18 17.21
CA GLU A 231 3.34 16.35 18.35
C GLU A 231 3.74 15.00 18.95
N ASP A 232 2.75 14.11 19.12
CA ASP A 232 2.94 12.71 19.53
C ASP A 232 2.59 11.77 18.38
N LYS A 233 3.63 11.31 17.66
CA LYS A 233 3.49 10.42 16.51
C LYS A 233 3.02 9.01 16.90
N ALA A 234 3.39 8.54 18.08
CA ALA A 234 2.94 7.24 18.57
C ALA A 234 1.45 7.27 18.91
N ALA A 235 0.97 8.33 19.57
CA ALA A 235 -0.46 8.54 19.80
C ALA A 235 -1.24 8.66 18.48
N PHE A 236 -0.68 9.35 17.49
CA PHE A 236 -1.29 9.42 16.15
C PHE A 236 -1.45 8.03 15.51
N VAL A 237 -0.40 7.21 15.52
CA VAL A 237 -0.44 5.84 14.97
C VAL A 237 -1.51 5.01 15.67
N GLN A 238 -1.63 5.11 17.00
CA GLN A 238 -2.69 4.41 17.75
C GLN A 238 -4.09 4.93 17.41
N ALA A 239 -4.25 6.24 17.17
CA ALA A 239 -5.55 6.84 16.87
C ALA A 239 -6.09 6.49 15.46
N VAL A 240 -5.23 6.11 14.52
CA VAL A 240 -5.63 5.71 13.15
C VAL A 240 -5.81 4.20 12.99
N LYS A 241 -5.33 3.39 13.94
CA LYS A 241 -5.53 1.94 14.00
C LYS A 241 -6.87 1.58 14.66
#